data_7ed4eda2c0034145a6f33f9bbea92c2e
#
_entry.id   7ed4eda2c0034145a6f33f9bbea92c2e
#
_cell.length_a   1.000
_cell.length_b   1.000
_cell.length_c   1.000
_cell.angle_alpha   90.00
_cell.angle_beta   90.00
_cell.angle_gamma   90.00
#
_symmetry.space_group_name_H-M   'P 1'
#
loop_
_entity.id
_entity.type
_entity.pdbx_description
1 polymer ?
#
loop_
_entity_poly.entity_id
_entity_poly.type
_entity_poly.pdbx_seq_one_letter_code
_entity_poly.pdbx_strand_id
1 'polypeptide(L)'
;LTLALTKMDDGGFAGAEYRNWERCSFGFYSVKMKAASCSGVISSFFTYTGRPWDEIDIEFLGDDTTRVQFNYFKNGVGGHEYVYDLGFDASEDFHEYAFDWQADSITWYVDGKAVYKVVGDMPQAPGNIMVNLWNVADSDADWAGKFNGDDVPVYAEYLWFGYQPAHVDTGDK
;
A
#
# COMPACT_ATOMS: atom_id res chain seq x y z
N LEU A 1 -8.30 13.12 -0.37
CA LEU A 1 -8.97 12.06 0.36
C LEU A 1 -8.30 11.90 1.73
N THR A 2 -9.11 11.86 2.79
CA THR A 2 -8.63 11.53 4.14
C THR A 2 -9.38 10.30 4.61
N LEU A 3 -8.65 9.25 4.99
CA LEU A 3 -9.22 8.08 5.65
C LEU A 3 -9.07 8.25 7.16
N ALA A 4 -10.08 7.80 7.92
CA ALA A 4 -10.09 7.85 9.38
C ALA A 4 -10.31 6.46 9.96
N LEU A 5 -9.54 6.11 10.97
CA LEU A 5 -9.81 5.01 11.88
C LEU A 5 -10.45 5.61 13.14
N THR A 6 -11.66 5.19 13.46
CA THR A 6 -12.46 5.78 14.55
C THR A 6 -13.01 4.73 15.48
N LYS A 7 -13.34 5.14 16.71
CA LYS A 7 -14.06 4.29 17.67
C LYS A 7 -15.55 4.30 17.38
N MET A 8 -16.17 3.13 17.43
CA MET A 8 -17.61 2.96 17.27
C MET A 8 -18.34 3.00 18.63
N ASP A 9 -19.67 3.22 18.60
CA ASP A 9 -20.51 3.30 19.80
C ASP A 9 -20.55 1.98 20.59
N ASP A 10 -20.33 0.85 19.91
CA ASP A 10 -20.28 -0.49 20.52
C ASP A 10 -18.92 -0.82 21.15
N GLY A 11 -17.97 0.13 21.08
CA GLY A 11 -16.60 0.00 21.59
C GLY A 11 -15.60 -0.61 20.60
N GLY A 12 -16.05 -1.05 19.42
CA GLY A 12 -15.19 -1.50 18.34
C GLY A 12 -14.53 -0.34 17.60
N PHE A 13 -13.78 -0.67 16.53
CA PHE A 13 -13.09 0.31 15.70
C PHE A 13 -13.50 0.13 14.24
N ALA A 14 -13.64 1.23 13.52
CA ALA A 14 -13.94 1.26 12.09
C ALA A 14 -12.81 1.92 11.33
N GLY A 15 -12.15 1.13 10.48
CA GLY A 15 -11.23 1.63 9.46
C GLY A 15 -11.97 2.13 8.22
N ALA A 16 -11.22 2.55 7.22
CA ALA A 16 -11.76 3.06 5.96
C ALA A 16 -10.97 2.52 4.76
N GLU A 17 -11.67 2.34 3.66
CA GLU A 17 -11.11 1.89 2.38
C GLU A 17 -11.71 2.68 1.23
N TYR A 18 -10.89 3.00 0.24
CA TYR A 18 -11.33 3.42 -1.08
C TYR A 18 -10.83 2.42 -2.12
N ARG A 19 -11.71 2.10 -3.07
CA ARG A 19 -11.44 1.22 -4.21
C ARG A 19 -11.89 1.89 -5.50
N ASN A 20 -11.06 1.89 -6.53
CA ASN A 20 -11.50 2.30 -7.86
C ASN A 20 -12.41 1.24 -8.51
N TRP A 21 -13.19 1.63 -9.53
CA TRP A 21 -14.12 0.72 -10.22
C TRP A 21 -13.47 -0.10 -11.33
N GLU A 22 -12.44 0.45 -11.97
CA GLU A 22 -11.77 -0.18 -13.11
C GLU A 22 -10.60 -1.04 -12.64
N ARG A 23 -10.43 -2.20 -13.27
CA ARG A 23 -9.26 -3.03 -13.05
C ARG A 23 -8.10 -2.53 -13.90
N CYS A 24 -6.96 -2.38 -13.28
CA CYS A 24 -5.71 -1.96 -13.91
C CYS A 24 -4.74 -3.14 -13.97
N SER A 25 -3.89 -3.17 -15.00
CA SER A 25 -2.89 -4.23 -15.24
C SER A 25 -1.49 -3.64 -15.18
N PHE A 26 -0.53 -4.20 -15.94
CA PHE A 26 0.84 -3.70 -16.00
C PHE A 26 0.90 -2.20 -16.25
N GLY A 27 1.83 -1.52 -15.59
CA GLY A 27 2.01 -0.08 -15.68
C GLY A 27 2.59 0.54 -14.42
N PHE A 28 2.59 1.87 -14.40
CA PHE A 28 3.11 2.67 -13.32
C PHE A 28 1.98 3.15 -12.41
N TYR A 29 2.06 2.80 -11.16
CA TYR A 29 1.11 3.15 -10.09
C TYR A 29 1.77 4.10 -9.14
N SER A 30 1.12 5.19 -8.78
CA SER A 30 1.70 6.19 -7.90
C SER A 30 0.67 6.82 -6.97
N VAL A 31 1.14 7.24 -5.81
CA VAL A 31 0.35 7.90 -4.77
C VAL A 31 1.19 8.99 -4.12
N LYS A 32 0.55 10.12 -3.79
CA LYS A 32 1.13 11.10 -2.88
C LYS A 32 0.32 11.11 -1.60
N MET A 33 0.92 10.62 -0.51
CA MET A 33 0.24 10.40 0.75
C MET A 33 1.09 10.77 1.96
N LYS A 34 0.41 10.92 3.08
CA LYS A 34 0.97 11.03 4.42
C LYS A 34 0.41 9.88 5.25
N ALA A 35 1.32 9.07 5.83
CA ALA A 35 0.96 7.87 6.57
C ALA A 35 0.37 8.20 7.95
N ALA A 36 -0.39 7.26 8.49
CA ALA A 36 -0.87 7.33 9.87
C ALA A 36 0.22 6.86 10.84
N SER A 37 0.51 7.64 11.89
CA SER A 37 1.43 7.26 12.96
C SER A 37 0.62 6.82 14.19
N CYS A 38 0.47 5.51 14.35
CA CYS A 38 -0.17 4.90 15.52
C CYS A 38 0.17 3.40 15.54
N SER A 39 0.73 2.91 16.64
CA SER A 39 1.07 1.48 16.78
C SER A 39 -0.13 0.58 16.50
N GLY A 40 0.08 -0.46 15.71
CA GLY A 40 -0.95 -1.40 15.31
C GLY A 40 -1.94 -0.86 14.27
N VAL A 41 -1.59 0.24 13.57
CA VAL A 41 -2.40 0.81 12.49
C VAL A 41 -1.62 0.74 11.18
N ILE A 42 -2.29 0.30 10.11
CA ILE A 42 -1.73 0.21 8.76
C ILE A 42 -2.42 1.23 7.87
N SER A 43 -1.62 2.00 7.12
CA SER A 43 -2.09 2.80 5.99
C SER A 43 -1.38 2.37 4.72
N SER A 44 -2.11 2.19 3.62
CA SER A 44 -1.55 1.55 2.43
C SER A 44 -2.04 2.13 1.10
N PHE A 45 -1.27 1.82 0.05
CA PHE A 45 -1.63 1.95 -1.36
C PHE A 45 -1.26 0.65 -2.07
N PHE A 46 -2.22 0.01 -2.73
CA PHE A 46 -2.04 -1.33 -3.28
C PHE A 46 -2.94 -1.63 -4.47
N THR A 47 -2.65 -2.73 -5.17
CA THR A 47 -3.57 -3.35 -6.13
C THR A 47 -4.06 -4.67 -5.59
N TYR A 48 -5.34 -5.01 -5.83
CA TYR A 48 -5.94 -6.26 -5.37
C TYR A 48 -6.94 -6.84 -6.36
N THR A 49 -6.85 -8.14 -6.59
CA THR A 49 -7.68 -8.82 -7.61
C THR A 49 -8.91 -9.54 -7.06
N GLY A 50 -8.90 -9.89 -5.79
CA GLY A 50 -9.86 -10.81 -5.20
C GLY A 50 -9.44 -12.27 -5.41
N ARG A 51 -10.00 -12.98 -6.39
CA ARG A 51 -9.62 -14.37 -6.73
C ARG A 51 -9.36 -14.50 -8.24
N PRO A 52 -8.21 -15.07 -8.67
CA PRO A 52 -7.06 -15.43 -7.83
C PRO A 52 -6.55 -14.25 -7.04
N TRP A 53 -5.90 -14.46 -5.90
CA TRP A 53 -5.36 -13.37 -5.10
C TRP A 53 -3.99 -12.97 -5.61
N ASP A 54 -3.96 -11.93 -6.43
CA ASP A 54 -2.77 -11.19 -6.83
C ASP A 54 -2.85 -9.80 -6.20
N GLU A 55 -1.74 -9.32 -5.63
CA GLU A 55 -1.66 -8.05 -4.87
C GLU A 55 -0.25 -7.48 -4.97
N ILE A 56 -0.12 -6.16 -4.98
CA ILE A 56 1.17 -5.45 -4.92
C ILE A 56 0.99 -4.29 -3.95
N ASP A 57 1.86 -4.22 -2.93
CA ASP A 57 1.64 -3.41 -1.76
C ASP A 57 2.71 -2.36 -1.55
N ILE A 58 2.28 -1.21 -1.02
CA ILE A 58 3.04 -0.20 -0.30
C ILE A 58 2.31 0.00 1.02
N GLU A 59 2.94 -0.39 2.14
CA GLU A 59 2.32 -0.40 3.46
C GLU A 59 3.17 0.37 4.47
N PHE A 60 2.52 1.23 5.25
CA PHE A 60 3.11 1.90 6.39
C PHE A 60 2.58 1.28 7.68
N LEU A 61 3.49 0.73 8.46
CA LEU A 61 3.20 0.23 9.80
C LEU A 61 3.36 1.41 10.76
N GLY A 62 2.27 1.82 11.37
CA GLY A 62 2.22 3.06 12.14
C GLY A 62 3.00 3.04 13.46
N ASP A 63 3.62 1.93 13.83
CA ASP A 63 4.57 1.83 14.94
C ASP A 63 5.94 2.42 14.59
N ASP A 64 6.31 2.46 13.28
CA ASP A 64 7.54 3.07 12.80
C ASP A 64 7.37 3.64 11.37
N THR A 65 6.88 4.86 11.26
CA THR A 65 6.64 5.57 10.00
C THR A 65 7.90 6.12 9.32
N THR A 66 9.09 5.84 9.87
CA THR A 66 10.38 6.09 9.18
C THR A 66 10.74 5.02 8.17
N ARG A 67 9.91 3.97 8.08
CA ARG A 67 10.06 2.83 7.16
C ARG A 67 8.77 2.59 6.37
N VAL A 68 8.92 1.95 5.22
CA VAL A 68 7.83 1.46 4.38
C VAL A 68 8.06 -0.01 4.07
N GLN A 69 7.01 -0.81 4.08
CA GLN A 69 7.03 -2.20 3.65
C GLN A 69 6.48 -2.31 2.23
N PHE A 70 7.23 -2.97 1.35
CA PHE A 70 6.80 -3.42 0.04
C PHE A 70 6.53 -4.92 0.09
N ASN A 71 5.51 -5.36 -0.63
CA ASN A 71 5.17 -6.77 -0.71
C ASN A 71 4.44 -7.07 -2.02
N TYR A 72 4.28 -8.34 -2.35
CA TYR A 72 3.35 -8.79 -3.36
C TYR A 72 2.85 -10.21 -3.06
N PHE A 73 1.66 -10.51 -3.54
CA PHE A 73 1.07 -11.84 -3.53
C PHE A 73 0.79 -12.30 -4.95
N LYS A 74 1.13 -13.54 -5.25
CA LYS A 74 0.76 -14.20 -6.50
C LYS A 74 -0.01 -15.47 -6.20
N ASN A 75 -1.25 -15.56 -6.71
CA ASN A 75 -2.17 -16.66 -6.44
C ASN A 75 -2.32 -16.96 -4.94
N GLY A 76 -2.30 -15.93 -4.10
CA GLY A 76 -2.40 -16.03 -2.64
C GLY A 76 -1.11 -16.43 -1.92
N VAL A 77 0.00 -16.56 -2.64
CA VAL A 77 1.32 -16.82 -2.03
C VAL A 77 2.02 -15.50 -1.81
N GLY A 78 2.26 -15.13 -0.55
CA GLY A 78 3.05 -14.00 -0.07
C GLY A 78 4.44 -14.42 0.41
N GLY A 79 5.00 -13.68 1.36
CA GLY A 79 6.35 -13.93 1.89
C GLY A 79 7.44 -13.21 1.08
N HIS A 80 7.07 -12.07 0.49
CA HIS A 80 7.95 -11.25 -0.34
C HIS A 80 8.18 -9.87 0.27
N GLU A 81 7.99 -9.75 1.58
CA GLU A 81 8.11 -8.50 2.31
C GLU A 81 9.53 -7.94 2.23
N TYR A 82 9.63 -6.67 1.90
CA TYR A 82 10.87 -5.90 1.94
C TYR A 82 10.62 -4.57 2.65
N VAL A 83 11.36 -4.34 3.75
CA VAL A 83 11.29 -3.09 4.51
C VAL A 83 12.39 -2.14 4.04
N TYR A 84 12.02 -0.92 3.70
CA TYR A 84 12.92 0.13 3.25
C TYR A 84 12.93 1.30 4.25
N ASP A 85 14.14 1.73 4.67
CA ASP A 85 14.34 2.90 5.52
C ASP A 85 14.23 4.18 4.68
N LEU A 86 13.26 5.03 4.99
CA LEU A 86 12.94 6.21 4.21
C LEU A 86 13.95 7.35 4.35
N GLY A 87 14.54 7.49 5.54
CA GLY A 87 15.38 8.62 5.89
C GLY A 87 14.59 9.88 6.31
N PHE A 88 13.25 9.76 6.40
CA PHE A 88 12.32 10.77 6.89
C PHE A 88 11.14 10.04 7.57
N ASP A 89 10.27 10.79 8.25
CA ASP A 89 9.02 10.27 8.82
C ASP A 89 7.85 10.52 7.86
N ALA A 90 7.26 9.43 7.33
CA ALA A 90 6.16 9.48 6.37
C ALA A 90 4.85 10.03 6.97
N SER A 91 4.75 10.18 8.28
CA SER A 91 3.60 10.77 8.97
C SER A 91 3.69 12.30 9.10
N GLU A 92 4.85 12.90 8.84
CA GLU A 92 5.05 14.33 9.02
C GLU A 92 4.68 15.15 7.78
N ASP A 93 4.98 14.63 6.55
CA ASP A 93 4.70 15.33 5.30
C ASP A 93 4.26 14.39 4.18
N PHE A 94 3.82 14.96 3.06
CA PHE A 94 3.38 14.25 1.88
C PHE A 94 4.56 13.87 0.99
N HIS A 95 4.77 12.58 0.81
CA HIS A 95 5.76 12.00 -0.08
C HIS A 95 5.11 11.20 -1.20
N GLU A 96 5.85 11.01 -2.30
CA GLU A 96 5.40 10.21 -3.43
C GLU A 96 5.96 8.78 -3.33
N TYR A 97 5.05 7.80 -3.42
CA TYR A 97 5.38 6.39 -3.45
C TYR A 97 4.81 5.79 -4.72
N ALA A 98 5.54 4.86 -5.33
CA ALA A 98 5.08 4.26 -6.58
C ALA A 98 5.61 2.83 -6.75
N PHE A 99 4.98 2.09 -7.67
CA PHE A 99 5.54 0.87 -8.24
C PHE A 99 5.30 0.79 -9.74
N ASP A 100 6.32 0.31 -10.46
CA ASP A 100 6.24 -0.06 -11.87
C ASP A 100 6.07 -1.59 -11.95
N TRP A 101 4.88 -2.01 -12.36
CA TRP A 101 4.52 -3.42 -12.49
C TRP A 101 4.61 -3.84 -13.95
N GLN A 102 5.52 -4.78 -14.23
CA GLN A 102 5.73 -5.41 -15.52
C GLN A 102 5.44 -6.92 -15.42
N ALA A 103 5.38 -7.60 -16.56
CA ALA A 103 5.06 -9.03 -16.62
C ALA A 103 6.07 -9.92 -15.86
N ASP A 104 7.31 -9.48 -15.73
CA ASP A 104 8.43 -10.22 -15.14
C ASP A 104 9.12 -9.48 -13.99
N SER A 105 8.67 -8.28 -13.62
CA SER A 105 9.31 -7.49 -12.58
C SER A 105 8.36 -6.49 -11.92
N ILE A 106 8.70 -6.11 -10.69
CA ILE A 106 8.11 -4.97 -9.98
C ILE A 106 9.25 -4.11 -9.45
N THR A 107 9.19 -2.80 -9.69
CA THR A 107 10.14 -1.83 -9.15
C THR A 107 9.39 -0.83 -8.29
N TRP A 108 9.80 -0.66 -7.02
CA TRP A 108 9.23 0.34 -6.12
C TRP A 108 10.07 1.61 -6.09
N TYR A 109 9.40 2.74 -5.88
CA TYR A 109 9.98 4.08 -5.89
C TYR A 109 9.53 4.88 -4.67
N VAL A 110 10.43 5.73 -4.18
CA VAL A 110 10.16 6.77 -3.17
C VAL A 110 10.67 8.09 -3.71
N ASP A 111 9.82 9.12 -3.77
CA ASP A 111 10.11 10.45 -4.31
C ASP A 111 10.83 10.41 -5.66
N GLY A 112 10.32 9.56 -6.58
CA GLY A 112 10.85 9.36 -7.94
C GLY A 112 12.14 8.54 -8.03
N LYS A 113 12.71 8.10 -6.91
CA LYS A 113 13.92 7.26 -6.91
C LYS A 113 13.53 5.79 -6.78
N ALA A 114 14.03 4.93 -7.69
CA ALA A 114 13.91 3.47 -7.56
C ALA A 114 14.69 2.98 -6.33
N VAL A 115 14.01 2.29 -5.42
CA VAL A 115 14.57 1.85 -4.13
C VAL A 115 14.61 0.34 -3.98
N TYR A 116 13.70 -0.39 -4.64
CA TYR A 116 13.67 -1.84 -4.61
C TYR A 116 13.16 -2.41 -5.94
N LYS A 117 13.71 -3.54 -6.38
CA LYS A 117 13.26 -4.24 -7.58
C LYS A 117 13.30 -5.75 -7.37
N VAL A 118 12.25 -6.43 -7.79
CA VAL A 118 12.19 -7.88 -7.92
C VAL A 118 12.00 -8.27 -9.37
N VAL A 119 12.56 -9.43 -9.77
CA VAL A 119 12.43 -10.01 -11.09
C VAL A 119 12.07 -11.49 -10.94
N GLY A 120 11.12 -11.98 -11.71
CA GLY A 120 10.72 -13.38 -11.67
C GLY A 120 9.25 -13.59 -12.03
N ASP A 121 8.62 -14.50 -11.33
CA ASP A 121 7.22 -14.86 -11.54
C ASP A 121 6.27 -13.91 -10.78
N MET A 122 5.90 -12.82 -11.42
CA MET A 122 5.11 -11.72 -10.84
C MET A 122 3.59 -11.95 -10.92
N PRO A 123 2.77 -11.20 -10.15
CA PRO A 123 1.34 -11.09 -10.35
C PRO A 123 0.99 -10.81 -11.81
N GLN A 124 -0.10 -11.40 -12.32
CA GLN A 124 -0.50 -11.29 -13.73
C GLN A 124 -1.94 -10.81 -13.90
N ALA A 125 -2.78 -10.98 -12.87
CA ALA A 125 -4.20 -10.68 -12.98
C ALA A 125 -4.48 -9.19 -12.72
N PRO A 126 -5.27 -8.51 -13.58
CA PRO A 126 -5.66 -7.12 -13.35
C PRO A 126 -6.40 -6.95 -12.02
N GLY A 127 -6.01 -5.94 -11.24
CA GLY A 127 -6.57 -5.63 -9.92
C GLY A 127 -7.19 -4.23 -9.84
N ASN A 128 -7.94 -3.99 -8.78
CA ASN A 128 -8.38 -2.66 -8.42
C ASN A 128 -7.28 -1.91 -7.68
N ILE A 129 -7.19 -0.60 -7.87
CA ILE A 129 -6.37 0.28 -7.05
C ILE A 129 -7.11 0.55 -5.75
N MET A 130 -6.43 0.38 -4.64
CA MET A 130 -7.02 0.52 -3.32
C MET A 130 -6.11 1.33 -2.40
N VAL A 131 -6.72 2.04 -1.47
CA VAL A 131 -6.08 2.65 -0.31
C VAL A 131 -6.91 2.31 0.92
N ASN A 132 -6.26 2.00 2.03
CA ASN A 132 -6.97 1.71 3.26
C ASN A 132 -6.24 2.24 4.50
N LEU A 133 -7.00 2.29 5.59
CA LEU A 133 -6.53 2.56 6.95
C LEU A 133 -7.29 1.64 7.89
N TRP A 134 -6.57 0.80 8.63
CA TRP A 134 -7.16 -0.21 9.52
C TRP A 134 -6.23 -0.54 10.67
N ASN A 135 -6.78 -1.12 11.74
CA ASN A 135 -6.00 -1.61 12.87
C ASN A 135 -5.84 -3.12 12.81
N VAL A 136 -4.66 -3.59 13.17
CA VAL A 136 -4.36 -5.04 13.24
C VAL A 136 -5.04 -5.69 14.45
N ALA A 137 -5.18 -7.02 14.38
CA ALA A 137 -5.56 -7.83 15.52
C ALA A 137 -4.37 -8.05 16.47
N ASP A 138 -4.63 -8.45 17.71
CA ASP A 138 -3.57 -8.76 18.69
C ASP A 138 -2.60 -9.86 18.20
N SER A 139 -3.06 -10.77 17.33
CA SER A 139 -2.23 -11.80 16.69
C SER A 139 -1.12 -11.25 15.80
N ASP A 140 -1.29 -10.03 15.28
CA ASP A 140 -0.40 -9.41 14.30
C ASP A 140 0.48 -8.31 14.94
N ALA A 141 0.44 -8.20 16.29
CA ALA A 141 1.19 -7.20 17.04
C ALA A 141 2.72 -7.31 16.88
N ASP A 142 3.23 -8.50 16.61
CA ASP A 142 4.67 -8.72 16.35
C ASP A 142 5.10 -8.13 14.99
N TRP A 143 4.15 -7.95 14.05
CA TRP A 143 4.41 -7.37 12.75
C TRP A 143 4.27 -5.83 12.73
N ALA A 144 3.18 -5.31 13.29
CA ALA A 144 2.79 -3.91 13.12
C ALA A 144 2.66 -3.12 14.43
N GLY A 145 3.13 -3.68 15.54
CA GLY A 145 2.93 -3.10 16.86
C GLY A 145 1.54 -3.41 17.43
N LYS A 146 1.37 -3.11 18.71
CA LYS A 146 0.11 -3.35 19.41
C LYS A 146 -0.82 -2.16 19.29
N PHE A 147 -2.04 -2.40 18.81
CA PHE A 147 -3.11 -1.41 18.80
C PHE A 147 -3.83 -1.39 20.16
N ASN A 148 -3.90 -0.24 20.83
CA ASN A 148 -4.59 -0.04 22.09
C ASN A 148 -5.89 0.79 21.96
N GLY A 149 -6.04 1.51 20.85
CA GLY A 149 -7.21 2.33 20.56
C GLY A 149 -7.30 3.65 21.34
N ASP A 150 -6.24 4.06 22.06
CA ASP A 150 -6.25 5.28 22.87
C ASP A 150 -6.07 6.54 22.00
N ASP A 151 -5.38 6.42 20.85
CA ASP A 151 -5.00 7.54 19.98
C ASP A 151 -6.02 7.84 18.86
N VAL A 152 -7.14 7.09 18.79
CA VAL A 152 -8.15 7.36 17.77
C VAL A 152 -8.95 8.65 18.05
N PRO A 153 -9.35 9.42 17.03
CA PRO A 153 -9.25 9.11 15.59
C PRO A 153 -7.84 9.28 15.02
N VAL A 154 -7.43 8.31 14.18
CA VAL A 154 -6.16 8.34 13.45
C VAL A 154 -6.45 8.55 11.97
N TYR A 155 -5.58 9.25 11.25
CA TYR A 155 -5.81 9.63 9.86
C TYR A 155 -4.64 9.24 8.96
N ALA A 156 -4.97 8.77 7.74
CA ALA A 156 -4.07 8.74 6.61
C ALA A 156 -4.59 9.71 5.52
N GLU A 157 -3.69 10.47 4.91
CA GLU A 157 -4.07 11.53 3.98
C GLU A 157 -3.49 11.26 2.59
N TYR A 158 -4.33 11.39 1.55
CA TYR A 158 -3.96 11.14 0.15
C TYR A 158 -4.27 12.39 -0.67
N LEU A 159 -3.24 13.01 -1.26
CA LEU A 159 -3.43 14.16 -2.15
C LEU A 159 -3.95 13.70 -3.51
N TRP A 160 -3.30 12.66 -4.06
CA TRP A 160 -3.70 12.03 -5.31
C TRP A 160 -3.13 10.60 -5.36
N PHE A 161 -3.72 9.77 -6.19
CA PHE A 161 -3.18 8.49 -6.65
C PHE A 161 -3.60 8.27 -8.09
N GLY A 162 -2.82 7.50 -8.83
CA GLY A 162 -3.04 7.33 -10.26
C GLY A 162 -2.37 6.09 -10.84
N TYR A 163 -2.74 5.84 -12.10
CA TYR A 163 -2.25 4.75 -12.89
C TYR A 163 -1.94 5.20 -14.31
N GLN A 164 -0.79 4.82 -14.81
CA GLN A 164 -0.38 4.97 -16.19
C GLN A 164 -0.13 3.59 -16.78
N PRO A 165 -0.92 3.12 -17.77
CA PRO A 165 -0.74 1.83 -18.40
C PRO A 165 0.66 1.68 -18.98
N ALA A 166 1.21 0.46 -18.94
CA ALA A 166 2.43 0.15 -19.67
C ALA A 166 2.23 0.43 -21.18
N HIS A 167 3.25 0.99 -21.82
CA HIS A 167 3.20 1.22 -23.26
C HIS A 167 3.16 -0.14 -23.96
N VAL A 168 2.04 -0.48 -24.56
CA VAL A 168 1.96 -1.58 -25.53
C VAL A 168 2.52 -1.03 -26.84
N ASP A 169 3.72 -1.45 -27.20
CA ASP A 169 4.29 -1.15 -28.52
C ASP A 169 3.42 -1.91 -29.56
N THR A 170 2.41 -1.23 -30.09
CA THR A 170 1.48 -1.80 -31.08
C THR A 170 2.14 -1.88 -32.45
N GLY A 171 3.41 -2.14 -32.53
CA GLY A 171 4.16 -2.54 -33.72
C GLY A 171 3.56 -2.18 -35.11
N ASP A 172 2.94 -1.04 -35.25
CA ASP A 172 2.46 -0.53 -36.53
C ASP A 172 3.69 -0.10 -37.37
N LYS A 173 4.08 -1.01 -38.26
CA LYS A 173 5.01 -0.73 -39.36
C LYS A 173 4.25 -0.26 -40.60
#